data_4838adcac787eda0dd8b124a8c55fd0b
#
_entry.id   4838adcac787eda0dd8b124a8c55fd0b
#
_cell.length_a   1.000
_cell.length_b   1.000
_cell.length_c   1.000
_cell.angle_alpha   90.00
_cell.angle_beta   90.00
_cell.angle_gamma   90.00
#
_symmetry.space_group_name_H-M   'P 1'
#
loop_
_entity.id
_entity.type
_entity.pdbx_description
1 polymer ?
#
loop_
_entity_poly.entity_id
_entity_poly.type
_entity_poly.pdbx_seq_one_letter_code
_entity_poly.pdbx_strand_id
1 'polypeptide(L)'
;LVLFTDDDTVPPLDWVEKLVRWFDNPEVGAVGGPNFAPDDDPFGAKCADVAFCTKFMTAGTRYGAQPKGELVPITHNPGVNCAHRMANLREVDFFEPGCIGAEDVVLDAKIQRAGHKLFIDPSNVMPHRRRRPFKPYMKQMRNYGYTRMVANKRWPEISAWSHTAICFFPVIVVTALLAMLYGGLTGGADADLWFSLTGEWDFSRVAFHIPLGLICTYIGISWLGAAIGTSPHRSIGTVFLAPLFVFLAQWAYGQGVIKAWREIRRTGGRAGEGAQIDDRIRTA
;
A
#
# COMPACT_ATOMS: atom_id res chain seq x y z
N LEU A 1 13.93 -2.61 -25.25
CA LEU A 1 13.07 -2.72 -24.07
C LEU A 1 13.84 -3.31 -22.91
N VAL A 2 13.42 -2.98 -21.69
CA VAL A 2 13.87 -3.60 -20.42
C VAL A 2 12.64 -4.01 -19.66
N LEU A 3 12.62 -5.25 -19.20
CA LEU A 3 11.54 -5.80 -18.39
C LEU A 3 12.05 -6.03 -16.97
N PHE A 4 11.23 -5.67 -15.98
CA PHE A 4 11.54 -5.84 -14.56
C PHE A 4 10.60 -6.85 -13.94
N THR A 5 11.15 -7.71 -13.10
CA THR A 5 10.44 -8.68 -12.29
C THR A 5 11.26 -9.02 -11.04
N ASP A 6 10.61 -9.57 -10.02
CA ASP A 6 11.25 -10.00 -8.77
C ASP A 6 11.54 -11.51 -8.80
N ASP A 7 12.45 -11.99 -7.95
CA ASP A 7 12.85 -13.40 -7.86
C ASP A 7 11.81 -14.31 -7.17
N ASP A 8 10.80 -13.71 -6.52
CA ASP A 8 9.67 -14.38 -5.88
C ASP A 8 8.37 -14.34 -6.73
N THR A 9 8.51 -14.16 -8.03
CA THR A 9 7.41 -14.22 -9.02
C THR A 9 7.38 -15.54 -9.80
N VAL A 10 6.24 -15.80 -10.44
CA VAL A 10 6.07 -16.93 -11.38
C VAL A 10 5.52 -16.39 -12.69
N PRO A 11 6.39 -15.85 -13.59
CA PRO A 11 5.93 -15.26 -14.83
C PRO A 11 5.16 -16.25 -15.70
N PRO A 12 3.97 -15.90 -16.23
CA PRO A 12 3.28 -16.69 -17.24
C PRO A 12 4.12 -16.83 -18.52
N LEU A 13 3.92 -17.89 -19.28
CA LEU A 13 4.68 -18.14 -20.51
C LEU A 13 4.53 -17.03 -21.55
N ASP A 14 3.41 -16.35 -21.57
CA ASP A 14 3.08 -15.22 -22.45
C ASP A 14 3.38 -13.84 -21.86
N TRP A 15 4.05 -13.79 -20.69
CA TRP A 15 4.32 -12.55 -19.96
C TRP A 15 5.06 -11.50 -20.80
N VAL A 16 6.14 -11.90 -21.47
CA VAL A 16 6.95 -11.01 -22.31
C VAL A 16 6.14 -10.50 -23.49
N GLU A 17 5.44 -11.40 -24.19
CA GLU A 17 4.62 -11.06 -25.36
C GLU A 17 3.54 -10.03 -25.01
N LYS A 18 2.83 -10.22 -23.90
CA LYS A 18 1.80 -9.31 -23.41
C LYS A 18 2.33 -7.90 -23.10
N LEU A 19 3.53 -7.78 -22.57
CA LEU A 19 4.13 -6.47 -22.33
C LEU A 19 4.64 -5.82 -23.60
N VAL A 20 5.35 -6.59 -24.44
CA VAL A 20 6.09 -6.05 -25.60
C VAL A 20 5.16 -5.59 -26.71
N ARG A 21 4.03 -6.25 -26.94
CA ARG A 21 3.06 -5.92 -28.01
C ARG A 21 2.59 -4.47 -28.03
N TRP A 22 2.62 -3.78 -26.89
CA TRP A 22 2.14 -2.41 -26.78
C TRP A 22 3.15 -1.36 -27.22
N PHE A 23 4.40 -1.74 -27.37
CA PHE A 23 5.48 -0.80 -27.71
C PHE A 23 5.59 -0.46 -29.20
N ASP A 24 4.73 -1.01 -30.05
CA ASP A 24 4.55 -0.51 -31.42
C ASP A 24 3.93 0.91 -31.43
N ASN A 25 3.17 1.25 -30.39
CA ASN A 25 2.70 2.61 -30.18
C ASN A 25 3.81 3.48 -29.56
N PRO A 26 4.26 4.55 -30.24
CA PRO A 26 5.35 5.43 -29.75
C PRO A 26 4.97 6.19 -28.46
N GLU A 27 3.69 6.41 -28.18
CA GLU A 27 3.25 7.07 -26.95
C GLU A 27 3.47 6.22 -25.67
N VAL A 28 3.66 4.93 -25.83
CA VAL A 28 3.86 4.01 -24.71
C VAL A 28 5.29 4.13 -24.20
N GLY A 29 5.46 4.78 -23.06
CA GLY A 29 6.73 4.92 -22.36
C GLY A 29 7.05 3.70 -21.50
N ALA A 30 6.05 3.19 -20.78
CA ALA A 30 6.13 1.97 -20.02
C ALA A 30 4.77 1.27 -19.93
N VAL A 31 4.79 -0.06 -19.78
CA VAL A 31 3.61 -0.89 -19.54
C VAL A 31 3.86 -1.81 -18.37
N GLY A 32 2.91 -1.91 -17.46
CA GLY A 32 2.92 -2.91 -16.41
C GLY A 32 1.67 -3.78 -16.40
N GLY A 33 1.54 -4.60 -15.37
CA GLY A 33 0.37 -5.42 -15.13
C GLY A 33 0.09 -5.60 -13.63
N PRO A 34 -1.11 -6.06 -13.27
CA PRO A 34 -1.44 -6.36 -11.88
C PRO A 34 -0.64 -7.56 -11.37
N ASN A 35 -0.51 -7.65 -10.04
CA ASN A 35 0.12 -8.80 -9.39
C ASN A 35 -0.75 -9.29 -8.24
N PHE A 36 -0.90 -10.62 -8.14
CA PHE A 36 -1.66 -11.29 -7.08
C PHE A 36 -0.84 -12.42 -6.48
N ALA A 37 -1.21 -12.86 -5.26
CA ALA A 37 -0.64 -14.07 -4.69
C ALA A 37 -0.86 -15.27 -5.64
N PRO A 38 0.09 -16.21 -5.78
CA PRO A 38 -0.16 -17.46 -6.48
C PRO A 38 -1.12 -18.37 -5.69
N ASP A 39 -1.75 -19.34 -6.39
CA ASP A 39 -2.75 -20.20 -5.80
C ASP A 39 -2.21 -21.14 -4.70
N ASP A 40 -0.93 -21.44 -4.71
CA ASP A 40 -0.24 -22.26 -3.72
C ASP A 40 0.26 -21.48 -2.50
N ASP A 41 0.06 -20.15 -2.46
CA ASP A 41 0.40 -19.37 -1.28
C ASP A 41 -0.44 -19.77 -0.06
N PRO A 42 0.15 -19.76 1.15
CA PRO A 42 -0.57 -20.12 2.36
C PRO A 42 -1.71 -19.13 2.66
N PHE A 43 -2.74 -19.63 3.37
CA PHE A 43 -3.96 -18.87 3.66
C PHE A 43 -3.72 -17.45 4.20
N GLY A 44 -2.76 -17.27 5.12
CA GLY A 44 -2.45 -15.94 5.64
C GLY A 44 -1.82 -15.00 4.60
N ALA A 45 -1.06 -15.51 3.62
CA ALA A 45 -0.55 -14.73 2.50
C ALA A 45 -1.68 -14.29 1.55
N LYS A 46 -2.67 -15.17 1.33
CA LYS A 46 -3.90 -14.84 0.60
C LYS A 46 -4.75 -13.78 1.32
N CYS A 47 -4.81 -13.80 2.65
CA CYS A 47 -5.44 -12.72 3.43
C CYS A 47 -4.71 -11.38 3.21
N ALA A 48 -3.38 -11.38 3.19
CA ALA A 48 -2.59 -10.19 2.88
C ALA A 48 -2.87 -9.69 1.46
N ASP A 49 -2.99 -10.59 0.48
CA ASP A 49 -3.33 -10.24 -0.90
C ASP A 49 -4.71 -9.57 -1.00
N VAL A 50 -5.74 -10.14 -0.36
CA VAL A 50 -7.07 -9.54 -0.29
C VAL A 50 -7.01 -8.14 0.32
N ALA A 51 -6.26 -7.96 1.40
CA ALA A 51 -6.07 -6.64 2.01
C ALA A 51 -5.37 -5.67 1.04
N PHE A 52 -4.32 -6.08 0.34
CA PHE A 52 -3.62 -5.28 -0.66
C PHE A 52 -4.51 -4.86 -1.84
N CYS A 53 -5.50 -5.65 -2.19
CA CYS A 53 -6.44 -5.37 -3.27
C CYS A 53 -7.62 -4.50 -2.82
N THR A 54 -7.65 -4.02 -1.58
CA THR A 54 -8.67 -3.08 -1.11
C THR A 54 -8.23 -1.64 -1.34
N LYS A 55 -9.08 -0.83 -1.95
CA LYS A 55 -8.81 0.61 -2.13
C LYS A 55 -8.62 1.34 -0.80
N PHE A 56 -9.32 0.90 0.23
CA PHE A 56 -9.25 1.48 1.57
C PHE A 56 -7.86 1.30 2.21
N MET A 57 -7.22 0.14 2.04
CA MET A 57 -5.87 -0.08 2.54
C MET A 57 -4.82 0.74 1.79
N THR A 58 -4.93 0.77 0.47
CA THR A 58 -3.90 1.32 -0.42
C THR A 58 -4.18 2.75 -0.86
N ALA A 59 -5.34 3.32 -0.46
CA ALA A 59 -5.84 4.62 -0.92
C ALA A 59 -5.87 4.75 -2.46
N GLY A 60 -6.09 3.64 -3.15
CA GLY A 60 -6.13 3.58 -4.61
C GLY A 60 -4.75 3.62 -5.30
N THR A 61 -3.66 3.60 -4.53
CA THR A 61 -2.30 3.66 -5.09
C THR A 61 -1.75 2.31 -5.53
N ARG A 62 -2.40 1.20 -5.18
CA ARG A 62 -2.01 -0.14 -5.61
C ARG A 62 -3.00 -0.70 -6.60
N TYR A 63 -2.47 -1.15 -7.73
CA TYR A 63 -3.25 -1.65 -8.87
C TYR A 63 -3.59 -3.14 -8.74
N GLY A 64 -4.17 -3.53 -7.61
CA GLY A 64 -4.96 -4.75 -7.56
C GLY A 64 -6.31 -4.58 -8.24
N ALA A 65 -6.73 -3.32 -8.53
CA ALA A 65 -7.91 -3.08 -9.34
C ALA A 65 -7.55 -3.31 -10.80
N GLN A 66 -8.16 -4.28 -11.43
CA GLN A 66 -8.11 -4.41 -12.88
C GLN A 66 -8.99 -3.29 -13.48
N PRO A 67 -8.41 -2.23 -14.04
CA PRO A 67 -9.20 -1.27 -14.79
C PRO A 67 -9.84 -1.98 -15.97
N LYS A 68 -11.00 -1.51 -16.41
CA LYS A 68 -11.65 -2.06 -17.60
C LYS A 68 -10.95 -1.49 -18.84
N GLY A 69 -10.54 -2.32 -19.76
CA GLY A 69 -9.88 -1.94 -21.00
C GLY A 69 -8.69 -2.85 -21.30
N GLU A 70 -8.14 -2.74 -22.49
CA GLU A 70 -6.97 -3.51 -22.90
C GLU A 70 -5.67 -2.87 -22.44
N LEU A 71 -5.59 -1.55 -22.54
CA LEU A 71 -4.44 -0.75 -22.12
C LEU A 71 -4.95 0.53 -21.45
N VAL A 72 -4.62 0.73 -20.19
CA VAL A 72 -5.19 1.83 -19.38
C VAL A 72 -4.09 2.76 -18.89
N PRO A 73 -4.22 4.09 -19.07
CA PRO A 73 -3.25 5.06 -18.54
C PRO A 73 -3.22 5.00 -17.00
N ILE A 74 -2.00 5.07 -16.45
CA ILE A 74 -1.75 5.06 -15.00
C ILE A 74 -0.62 6.03 -14.64
N THR A 75 -0.40 6.21 -13.35
CA THR A 75 0.68 7.06 -12.84
C THR A 75 1.87 6.26 -12.29
N HIS A 76 1.71 4.96 -12.09
CA HIS A 76 2.75 4.12 -11.51
C HIS A 76 2.52 2.64 -11.83
N ASN A 77 3.58 1.96 -12.27
CA ASN A 77 3.64 0.50 -12.42
C ASN A 77 4.40 -0.14 -11.26
N PRO A 78 3.92 -1.24 -10.68
CA PRO A 78 4.74 -2.03 -9.76
C PRO A 78 5.99 -2.57 -10.47
N GLY A 79 7.18 -2.37 -9.89
CA GLY A 79 8.43 -2.83 -10.44
C GLY A 79 8.51 -4.34 -10.71
N VAL A 80 7.68 -5.11 -10.01
CA VAL A 80 7.58 -6.57 -10.14
C VAL A 80 6.99 -7.06 -11.47
N ASN A 81 6.30 -6.20 -12.21
CA ASN A 81 5.62 -6.56 -13.47
C ASN A 81 5.53 -5.35 -14.38
N CYS A 82 6.63 -4.98 -15.02
CA CYS A 82 6.62 -3.86 -15.94
C CYS A 82 7.72 -3.95 -17.00
N ALA A 83 7.51 -3.23 -18.10
CA ALA A 83 8.46 -3.04 -19.19
C ALA A 83 8.61 -1.56 -19.50
N HIS A 84 9.82 -1.14 -19.86
CA HIS A 84 10.17 0.24 -20.20
C HIS A 84 10.96 0.31 -21.52
N ARG A 85 10.84 1.45 -22.23
CA ARG A 85 11.76 1.75 -23.32
C ARG A 85 13.15 2.06 -22.75
N MET A 86 14.17 1.39 -23.25
CA MET A 86 15.56 1.68 -22.89
C MET A 86 15.93 3.14 -23.19
N ALA A 87 15.39 3.73 -24.25
CA ALA A 87 15.62 5.14 -24.58
C ALA A 87 15.14 6.06 -23.45
N ASN A 88 13.92 5.82 -22.91
CA ASN A 88 13.35 6.62 -21.83
C ASN A 88 14.13 6.43 -20.52
N LEU A 89 14.59 5.20 -20.24
CA LEU A 89 15.45 4.94 -19.06
C LEU A 89 16.77 5.72 -19.14
N ARG A 90 17.39 5.79 -20.32
CA ARG A 90 18.63 6.57 -20.54
C ARG A 90 18.37 8.06 -20.44
N GLU A 91 17.26 8.55 -20.98
CA GLU A 91 16.87 9.96 -20.93
C GLU A 91 16.72 10.46 -19.50
N VAL A 92 16.15 9.63 -18.61
CA VAL A 92 15.92 9.99 -17.20
C VAL A 92 17.05 9.55 -16.26
N ASP A 93 18.17 9.07 -16.79
CA ASP A 93 19.32 8.57 -16.02
C ASP A 93 18.92 7.47 -15.02
N PHE A 94 18.15 6.47 -15.49
CA PHE A 94 17.75 5.26 -14.77
C PHE A 94 17.14 5.52 -13.38
N PHE A 95 17.40 4.61 -12.44
CA PHE A 95 16.89 4.69 -11.06
C PHE A 95 17.58 5.80 -10.25
N GLU A 96 16.80 6.44 -9.40
CA GLU A 96 17.31 7.46 -8.49
C GLU A 96 18.11 6.83 -7.35
N PRO A 97 19.40 7.18 -7.16
CA PRO A 97 20.18 6.66 -6.06
C PRO A 97 19.59 6.99 -4.69
N GLY A 98 19.58 6.01 -3.79
CA GLY A 98 19.10 6.17 -2.41
C GLY A 98 17.57 6.14 -2.25
N CYS A 99 16.80 5.83 -3.29
CA CYS A 99 15.33 5.67 -3.24
C CYS A 99 14.89 4.20 -3.12
N ILE A 100 15.66 3.37 -2.44
CA ILE A 100 15.39 1.92 -2.30
C ILE A 100 14.04 1.69 -1.62
N GLY A 101 13.21 0.84 -2.23
CA GLY A 101 11.84 0.53 -1.78
C GLY A 101 10.79 1.56 -2.23
N ALA A 102 11.18 2.56 -3.04
CA ALA A 102 10.31 3.46 -3.78
C ALA A 102 10.97 3.81 -5.14
N GLU A 103 11.94 3.03 -5.57
CA GLU A 103 12.71 3.22 -6.80
C GLU A 103 11.83 3.18 -8.04
N ASP A 104 10.86 2.27 -8.08
CA ASP A 104 9.88 2.12 -9.16
C ASP A 104 8.98 3.36 -9.27
N VAL A 105 8.48 3.85 -8.15
CA VAL A 105 7.60 5.03 -8.11
C VAL A 105 8.34 6.29 -8.56
N VAL A 106 9.60 6.44 -8.14
CA VAL A 106 10.43 7.59 -8.53
C VAL A 106 10.81 7.50 -10.01
N LEU A 107 11.15 6.30 -10.49
CA LEU A 107 11.43 6.09 -11.93
C LEU A 107 10.23 6.48 -12.78
N ASP A 108 9.04 6.02 -12.43
CA ASP A 108 7.82 6.36 -13.15
C ASP A 108 7.54 7.87 -13.15
N ALA A 109 7.77 8.54 -12.02
CA ALA A 109 7.65 10.00 -11.93
C ALA A 109 8.67 10.72 -12.85
N LYS A 110 9.93 10.24 -12.92
CA LYS A 110 10.94 10.77 -13.84
C LYS A 110 10.50 10.61 -15.31
N ILE A 111 10.00 9.44 -15.67
CA ILE A 111 9.52 9.13 -17.02
C ILE A 111 8.34 10.02 -17.40
N GLN A 112 7.37 10.21 -16.49
CA GLN A 112 6.24 11.12 -16.73
C GLN A 112 6.66 12.58 -16.84
N ARG A 113 7.63 13.02 -16.02
CA ARG A 113 8.20 14.38 -16.09
C ARG A 113 8.91 14.64 -17.43
N ALA A 114 9.49 13.61 -18.04
CA ALA A 114 10.04 13.66 -19.39
C ALA A 114 8.97 13.65 -20.51
N GLY A 115 7.68 13.58 -20.15
CA GLY A 115 6.56 13.66 -21.11
C GLY A 115 6.06 12.30 -21.61
N HIS A 116 6.59 11.19 -21.10
CA HIS A 116 6.17 9.85 -21.52
C HIS A 116 4.98 9.34 -20.72
N LYS A 117 4.13 8.53 -21.35
CA LYS A 117 2.92 7.97 -20.76
C LYS A 117 3.18 6.56 -20.22
N LEU A 118 2.58 6.27 -19.07
CA LEU A 118 2.60 4.96 -18.43
C LEU A 118 1.23 4.30 -18.57
N PHE A 119 1.24 2.99 -18.79
CA PHE A 119 0.03 2.21 -18.97
C PHE A 119 0.08 0.91 -18.17
N ILE A 120 -1.09 0.34 -17.90
CA ILE A 120 -1.25 -1.01 -17.38
C ILE A 120 -2.05 -1.86 -18.38
N ASP A 121 -1.59 -3.09 -18.62
CA ASP A 121 -2.35 -4.14 -19.28
C ASP A 121 -2.99 -5.03 -18.21
N PRO A 122 -4.31 -4.95 -17.98
CA PRO A 122 -4.98 -5.73 -16.95
C PRO A 122 -4.95 -7.24 -17.19
N SER A 123 -4.69 -7.67 -18.43
CA SER A 123 -4.60 -9.09 -18.80
C SER A 123 -3.26 -9.71 -18.43
N ASN A 124 -2.24 -8.90 -18.18
CA ASN A 124 -0.89 -9.35 -17.86
C ASN A 124 -0.69 -9.51 -16.34
N VAL A 125 -1.38 -10.47 -15.78
CA VAL A 125 -1.32 -10.78 -14.34
C VAL A 125 -0.03 -11.52 -14.00
N MET A 126 0.71 -11.01 -12.99
CA MET A 126 1.92 -11.64 -12.45
C MET A 126 1.60 -12.31 -11.10
N PRO A 127 1.72 -13.63 -10.98
CA PRO A 127 1.75 -14.29 -9.68
C PRO A 127 2.99 -13.86 -8.89
N HIS A 128 2.79 -13.24 -7.72
CA HIS A 128 3.84 -12.71 -6.88
C HIS A 128 3.60 -13.12 -5.43
N ARG A 129 4.52 -13.90 -4.85
CA ARG A 129 4.39 -14.45 -3.51
C ARG A 129 4.28 -13.35 -2.46
N ARG A 130 3.26 -13.46 -1.61
CA ARG A 130 3.10 -12.51 -0.51
C ARG A 130 3.95 -12.89 0.70
N ARG A 131 4.44 -11.90 1.42
CA ARG A 131 5.18 -12.14 2.65
C ARG A 131 4.30 -12.86 3.68
N ARG A 132 4.89 -13.85 4.38
CA ARG A 132 4.17 -14.59 5.43
C ARG A 132 3.69 -13.65 6.53
N PRO A 133 2.48 -13.87 7.12
CA PRO A 133 2.05 -13.13 8.29
C PRO A 133 2.86 -13.62 9.51
N PHE A 134 3.10 -12.80 10.54
CA PHE A 134 2.72 -11.42 10.72
C PHE A 134 3.97 -10.53 10.68
N LYS A 135 5.11 -11.01 11.21
CA LYS A 135 6.36 -10.21 11.31
C LYS A 135 6.91 -9.77 9.95
N PRO A 136 7.09 -10.66 8.94
CA PRO A 136 7.57 -10.26 7.63
C PRO A 136 6.64 -9.28 6.92
N TYR A 137 5.32 -9.50 6.99
CA TYR A 137 4.33 -8.60 6.44
C TYR A 137 4.39 -7.19 7.05
N MET A 138 4.41 -7.10 8.38
CA MET A 138 4.53 -5.81 9.07
C MET A 138 5.89 -5.13 8.82
N LYS A 139 6.99 -5.91 8.69
CA LYS A 139 8.31 -5.39 8.33
C LYS A 139 8.25 -4.74 6.95
N GLN A 140 7.65 -5.40 5.97
CA GLN A 140 7.47 -4.88 4.61
C GLN A 140 6.65 -3.57 4.61
N MET A 141 5.52 -3.54 5.33
CA MET A 141 4.68 -2.34 5.43
C MET A 141 5.40 -1.17 6.10
N ARG A 142 6.17 -1.45 7.15
CA ARG A 142 7.00 -0.43 7.82
C ARG A 142 8.06 0.14 6.88
N ASN A 143 8.69 -0.73 6.10
CA ASN A 143 9.66 -0.29 5.10
C ASN A 143 9.00 0.58 4.03
N TYR A 144 7.83 0.20 3.52
CA TYR A 144 7.08 1.00 2.56
C TYR A 144 6.73 2.39 3.10
N GLY A 145 6.29 2.49 4.37
CA GLY A 145 6.03 3.78 5.00
C GLY A 145 7.28 4.64 5.14
N TYR A 146 8.39 4.03 5.53
CA TYR A 146 9.68 4.71 5.67
C TYR A 146 10.18 5.22 4.30
N THR A 147 10.31 4.33 3.32
CA THR A 147 10.88 4.66 2.01
C THR A 147 10.02 5.65 1.24
N ARG A 148 8.68 5.49 1.31
CA ARG A 148 7.76 6.45 0.70
C ARG A 148 7.91 7.85 1.29
N MET A 149 8.05 7.99 2.60
CA MET A 149 8.23 9.30 3.24
C MET A 149 9.56 9.93 2.88
N VAL A 150 10.64 9.15 2.79
CA VAL A 150 11.96 9.61 2.34
C VAL A 150 11.88 10.08 0.87
N ALA A 151 11.27 9.28 0.01
CA ALA A 151 11.10 9.60 -1.41
C ALA A 151 10.22 10.85 -1.61
N ASN A 152 9.10 10.98 -0.90
CA ASN A 152 8.21 12.15 -0.97
C ASN A 152 8.94 13.47 -0.63
N LYS A 153 9.96 13.42 0.23
CA LYS A 153 10.76 14.61 0.57
C LYS A 153 11.60 15.11 -0.61
N ARG A 154 12.12 14.16 -1.43
CA ARG A 154 12.96 14.48 -2.60
C ARG A 154 12.12 14.68 -3.86
N TRP A 155 10.98 13.97 -3.94
CA TRP A 155 10.06 13.92 -5.07
C TRP A 155 8.63 14.24 -4.61
N PRO A 156 8.30 15.52 -4.37
CA PRO A 156 6.97 15.90 -3.82
C PRO A 156 5.80 15.49 -4.70
N GLU A 157 5.98 15.36 -6.00
CA GLU A 157 4.95 14.96 -6.96
C GLU A 157 4.44 13.54 -6.78
N ILE A 158 5.23 12.64 -6.18
CA ILE A 158 4.76 11.29 -5.86
C ILE A 158 3.96 11.24 -4.56
N SER A 159 3.86 12.37 -3.86
CA SER A 159 3.16 12.45 -2.58
C SER A 159 1.66 12.46 -2.77
N ALA A 160 0.96 11.66 -1.96
CA ALA A 160 -0.47 11.76 -1.79
C ALA A 160 -0.79 12.10 -0.32
N TRP A 161 -1.85 12.89 -0.10
CA TRP A 161 -2.30 13.23 1.27
C TRP A 161 -2.55 11.98 2.13
N SER A 162 -3.02 10.88 1.50
CA SER A 162 -3.25 9.60 2.16
C SER A 162 -1.98 8.98 2.77
N HIS A 163 -0.82 9.19 2.15
CA HIS A 163 0.46 8.71 2.70
C HIS A 163 0.81 9.41 4.03
N THR A 164 0.43 10.68 4.16
CA THR A 164 0.64 11.45 5.40
C THR A 164 -0.45 11.14 6.43
N ALA A 165 -1.71 11.00 6.00
CA ALA A 165 -2.84 10.68 6.88
C ALA A 165 -2.63 9.36 7.64
N ILE A 166 -2.08 8.34 7.00
CA ILE A 166 -1.79 7.04 7.64
C ILE A 166 -0.79 7.17 8.80
N CYS A 167 0.09 8.18 8.84
CA CYS A 167 1.03 8.35 9.96
C CYS A 167 0.35 8.68 11.29
N PHE A 168 -0.85 9.27 11.25
CA PHE A 168 -1.64 9.58 12.44
C PHE A 168 -2.48 8.40 12.93
N PHE A 169 -2.61 7.37 12.10
CA PHE A 169 -3.44 6.20 12.41
C PHE A 169 -3.07 5.53 13.75
N PRO A 170 -1.78 5.25 14.07
CA PRO A 170 -1.42 4.71 15.38
C PRO A 170 -1.85 5.59 16.55
N VAL A 171 -1.74 6.90 16.40
CA VAL A 171 -2.13 7.86 17.45
C VAL A 171 -3.65 7.85 17.63
N ILE A 172 -4.41 7.87 16.54
CA ILE A 172 -5.88 7.83 16.57
C ILE A 172 -6.35 6.55 17.26
N VAL A 173 -5.79 5.39 16.91
CA VAL A 173 -6.19 4.11 17.52
C VAL A 173 -5.88 4.09 19.02
N VAL A 174 -4.68 4.50 19.43
CA VAL A 174 -4.33 4.53 20.86
C VAL A 174 -5.24 5.48 21.61
N THR A 175 -5.49 6.67 21.08
CA THR A 175 -6.39 7.64 21.71
C THR A 175 -7.82 7.10 21.82
N ALA A 176 -8.33 6.44 20.79
CA ALA A 176 -9.65 5.81 20.80
C ALA A 176 -9.76 4.71 21.88
N LEU A 177 -8.74 3.85 21.97
CA LEU A 177 -8.71 2.78 22.98
C LEU A 177 -8.62 3.35 24.40
N LEU A 178 -7.83 4.38 24.64
CA LEU A 178 -7.75 5.05 25.93
C LEU A 178 -9.07 5.74 26.31
N ALA A 179 -9.74 6.39 25.35
CA ALA A 179 -11.04 6.99 25.55
C ALA A 179 -12.12 5.94 25.89
N MET A 180 -12.13 4.80 25.18
CA MET A 180 -13.03 3.68 25.48
C MET A 180 -12.77 3.10 26.88
N LEU A 181 -11.49 2.92 27.25
CA LEU A 181 -11.12 2.42 28.58
C LEU A 181 -11.62 3.37 29.67
N TYR A 182 -11.39 4.67 29.51
CA TYR A 182 -11.88 5.69 30.44
C TYR A 182 -13.41 5.64 30.54
N GLY A 183 -14.13 5.69 29.40
CA GLY A 183 -15.58 5.64 29.36
C GLY A 183 -16.14 4.38 30.02
N GLY A 184 -15.54 3.21 29.76
CA GLY A 184 -15.92 1.95 30.37
C GLY A 184 -15.74 1.94 31.91
N LEU A 185 -14.60 2.46 32.40
CA LEU A 185 -14.30 2.54 33.85
C LEU A 185 -15.19 3.55 34.59
N THR A 186 -15.74 4.55 33.88
CA THR A 186 -16.60 5.59 34.46
C THR A 186 -18.10 5.34 34.25
N GLY A 187 -18.49 4.13 33.83
CA GLY A 187 -19.89 3.72 33.66
C GLY A 187 -20.50 4.07 32.28
N GLY A 188 -19.70 4.58 31.35
CA GLY A 188 -20.19 4.94 30.01
C GLY A 188 -20.61 3.74 29.15
N ALA A 189 -20.10 2.53 29.47
CA ALA A 189 -20.44 1.30 28.76
C ALA A 189 -21.86 0.77 29.07
N ASP A 190 -22.42 1.12 30.22
CA ASP A 190 -23.74 0.64 30.67
C ASP A 190 -24.89 1.41 30.03
N ALA A 191 -24.59 2.46 29.26
CA ALA A 191 -25.58 3.31 28.65
C ALA A 191 -25.94 2.86 27.25
N ASP A 192 -27.24 2.90 26.95
CA ASP A 192 -27.75 2.67 25.61
C ASP A 192 -27.16 3.71 24.62
N LEU A 193 -26.65 3.27 23.47
CA LEU A 193 -26.06 4.14 22.44
C LEU A 193 -27.06 5.22 21.99
N TRP A 194 -28.33 4.85 21.84
CA TRP A 194 -29.39 5.79 21.47
C TRP A 194 -29.56 6.89 22.51
N PHE A 195 -29.50 6.55 23.77
CA PHE A 195 -29.60 7.53 24.86
C PHE A 195 -28.40 8.48 24.91
N SER A 196 -27.21 8.00 24.53
CA SER A 196 -26.01 8.83 24.40
C SER A 196 -26.09 9.87 23.28
N LEU A 197 -26.90 9.62 22.22
CA LEU A 197 -27.08 10.54 21.10
C LEU A 197 -28.22 11.54 21.32
N THR A 198 -29.20 11.22 22.18
CA THR A 198 -30.43 12.00 22.36
C THR A 198 -30.64 12.55 23.76
N GLY A 199 -29.92 12.05 24.77
CA GLY A 199 -30.04 12.43 26.19
C GLY A 199 -29.04 13.49 26.63
N GLU A 200 -28.87 13.66 27.93
CA GLU A 200 -27.86 14.55 28.49
C GLU A 200 -26.45 14.07 28.12
N TRP A 201 -25.61 15.03 27.69
CA TRP A 201 -24.23 14.75 27.28
C TRP A 201 -23.38 14.35 28.51
N ASP A 202 -23.21 13.06 28.72
CA ASP A 202 -22.26 12.51 29.67
C ASP A 202 -20.92 12.19 28.94
N PHE A 203 -19.84 12.80 29.38
CA PHE A 203 -18.51 12.62 28.79
C PHE A 203 -18.07 11.16 28.79
N SER A 204 -18.42 10.37 29.79
CA SER A 204 -18.09 8.94 29.88
C SER A 204 -18.74 8.14 28.76
N ARG A 205 -19.99 8.44 28.44
CA ARG A 205 -20.75 7.79 27.35
C ARG A 205 -20.18 8.15 25.99
N VAL A 206 -19.91 9.43 25.77
CA VAL A 206 -19.27 9.93 24.53
C VAL A 206 -17.90 9.29 24.34
N ALA A 207 -17.09 9.23 25.41
CA ALA A 207 -15.75 8.65 25.39
C ALA A 207 -15.74 7.15 25.10
N PHE A 208 -16.81 6.43 25.37
CA PHE A 208 -16.94 5.00 25.07
C PHE A 208 -17.56 4.76 23.67
N HIS A 209 -18.73 5.32 23.39
CA HIS A 209 -19.52 4.95 22.22
C HIS A 209 -19.01 5.55 20.90
N ILE A 210 -18.47 6.78 20.91
CA ILE A 210 -17.92 7.37 19.68
C ILE A 210 -16.72 6.58 19.15
N PRO A 211 -15.67 6.28 19.96
CA PRO A 211 -14.58 5.43 19.51
C PRO A 211 -15.01 4.02 19.11
N LEU A 212 -15.97 3.41 19.84
CA LEU A 212 -16.54 2.11 19.46
C LEU A 212 -17.19 2.19 18.07
N GLY A 213 -18.03 3.19 17.82
CA GLY A 213 -18.65 3.42 16.52
C GLY A 213 -17.63 3.60 15.39
N LEU A 214 -16.56 4.37 15.63
CA LEU A 214 -15.47 4.54 14.67
C LEU A 214 -14.75 3.22 14.37
N ILE A 215 -14.47 2.39 15.37
CA ILE A 215 -13.85 1.07 15.20
C ILE A 215 -14.78 0.15 14.41
N CYS A 216 -16.07 0.09 14.75
CA CYS A 216 -17.04 -0.72 14.00
C CYS A 216 -17.16 -0.26 12.55
N THR A 217 -17.18 1.06 12.30
CA THR A 217 -17.19 1.63 10.94
C THR A 217 -15.94 1.26 10.17
N TYR A 218 -14.76 1.35 10.79
CA TYR A 218 -13.49 0.96 10.18
C TYR A 218 -13.50 -0.53 9.78
N ILE A 219 -13.97 -1.41 10.66
CA ILE A 219 -14.09 -2.84 10.37
C ILE A 219 -15.07 -3.06 9.21
N GLY A 220 -16.24 -2.42 9.24
CA GLY A 220 -17.25 -2.52 8.18
C GLY A 220 -16.76 -2.06 6.82
N ILE A 221 -16.06 -0.93 6.75
CA ILE A 221 -15.44 -0.43 5.52
C ILE A 221 -14.35 -1.39 5.03
N SER A 222 -13.56 -1.96 5.93
CA SER A 222 -12.52 -2.94 5.57
C SER A 222 -13.13 -4.23 5.01
N TRP A 223 -14.21 -4.73 5.59
CA TRP A 223 -14.95 -5.88 5.05
C TRP A 223 -15.56 -5.60 3.69
N LEU A 224 -16.25 -4.47 3.55
CA LEU A 224 -16.82 -4.06 2.26
C LEU A 224 -15.73 -3.93 1.20
N GLY A 225 -14.64 -3.24 1.52
CA GLY A 225 -13.50 -3.09 0.61
C GLY A 225 -12.89 -4.43 0.18
N ALA A 226 -12.77 -5.39 1.10
CA ALA A 226 -12.30 -6.74 0.80
C ALA A 226 -13.30 -7.54 -0.05
N ALA A 227 -14.59 -7.42 0.24
CA ALA A 227 -15.65 -8.12 -0.49
C ALA A 227 -15.76 -7.67 -1.95
N ILE A 228 -15.59 -6.36 -2.22
CA ILE A 228 -15.63 -5.79 -3.58
C ILE A 228 -14.25 -5.65 -4.22
N GLY A 229 -13.18 -5.98 -3.51
CA GLY A 229 -11.79 -5.94 -3.99
C GLY A 229 -11.55 -6.87 -5.16
N THR A 230 -10.41 -6.74 -5.80
CA THR A 230 -10.08 -7.44 -7.07
C THR A 230 -9.27 -8.70 -6.90
N SER A 231 -8.80 -9.02 -5.67
CA SER A 231 -8.04 -10.25 -5.44
C SER A 231 -8.83 -11.50 -5.88
N PRO A 232 -8.21 -12.43 -6.61
CA PRO A 232 -8.82 -13.71 -6.96
C PRO A 232 -9.02 -14.62 -5.73
N HIS A 233 -8.33 -14.34 -4.61
CA HIS A 233 -8.36 -15.15 -3.39
C HIS A 233 -9.45 -14.75 -2.40
N ARG A 234 -10.48 -14.04 -2.84
CA ARG A 234 -11.63 -13.67 -2.01
C ARG A 234 -12.44 -14.92 -1.65
N SER A 235 -12.51 -15.21 -0.39
CA SER A 235 -13.34 -16.23 0.23
C SER A 235 -13.95 -15.69 1.53
N ILE A 236 -14.93 -16.37 2.10
CA ILE A 236 -15.51 -15.95 3.40
C ILE A 236 -14.40 -15.76 4.44
N GLY A 237 -13.45 -16.69 4.53
CA GLY A 237 -12.37 -16.63 5.52
C GLY A 237 -11.39 -15.48 5.27
N THR A 238 -10.94 -15.25 4.02
CA THR A 238 -10.00 -14.18 3.71
C THR A 238 -10.63 -12.80 3.85
N VAL A 239 -11.90 -12.64 3.44
CA VAL A 239 -12.67 -11.40 3.62
C VAL A 239 -12.92 -11.13 5.11
N PHE A 240 -13.26 -12.16 5.89
CA PHE A 240 -13.48 -12.01 7.34
C PHE A 240 -12.23 -11.51 8.07
N LEU A 241 -11.04 -11.99 7.69
CA LEU A 241 -9.77 -11.57 8.29
C LEU A 241 -9.18 -10.27 7.69
N ALA A 242 -9.73 -9.77 6.60
CA ALA A 242 -9.21 -8.57 5.94
C ALA A 242 -9.05 -7.36 6.86
N PRO A 243 -9.98 -7.01 7.78
CA PRO A 243 -9.82 -5.89 8.70
C PRO A 243 -8.54 -5.99 9.55
N LEU A 244 -8.19 -7.19 10.00
CA LEU A 244 -6.96 -7.42 10.76
C LEU A 244 -5.72 -7.11 9.91
N PHE A 245 -5.66 -7.61 8.67
CA PHE A 245 -4.53 -7.38 7.78
C PHE A 245 -4.44 -5.92 7.33
N VAL A 246 -5.56 -5.26 7.06
CA VAL A 246 -5.61 -3.81 6.77
C VAL A 246 -5.09 -3.02 7.95
N PHE A 247 -5.55 -3.32 9.16
CA PHE A 247 -5.09 -2.68 10.40
C PHE A 247 -3.58 -2.85 10.60
N LEU A 248 -3.06 -4.07 10.54
CA LEU A 248 -1.64 -4.36 10.72
C LEU A 248 -0.77 -3.64 9.67
N ALA A 249 -1.24 -3.55 8.43
CA ALA A 249 -0.54 -2.85 7.37
C ALA A 249 -0.45 -1.34 7.64
N GLN A 250 -1.59 -0.71 7.93
CA GLN A 250 -1.65 0.73 8.18
C GLN A 250 -0.89 1.11 9.46
N TRP A 251 -1.00 0.30 10.52
CA TRP A 251 -0.23 0.46 11.74
C TRP A 251 1.28 0.41 11.48
N ALA A 252 1.75 -0.61 10.79
CA ALA A 252 3.17 -0.77 10.48
C ALA A 252 3.67 0.32 9.52
N TYR A 253 2.88 0.68 8.51
CA TYR A 253 3.19 1.77 7.58
C TYR A 253 3.35 3.10 8.33
N GLY A 254 2.40 3.44 9.20
CA GLY A 254 2.47 4.65 10.03
C GLY A 254 3.72 4.70 10.91
N GLN A 255 4.14 3.57 11.50
CA GLN A 255 5.41 3.48 12.24
C GLN A 255 6.61 3.81 11.34
N GLY A 256 6.61 3.35 10.09
CA GLY A 256 7.64 3.64 9.11
C GLY A 256 7.73 5.14 8.78
N VAL A 257 6.58 5.77 8.53
CA VAL A 257 6.48 7.21 8.26
C VAL A 257 7.00 8.03 9.45
N ILE A 258 6.59 7.70 10.67
CA ILE A 258 7.05 8.38 11.89
C ILE A 258 8.57 8.24 12.06
N LYS A 259 9.13 7.03 11.82
CA LYS A 259 10.57 6.79 11.85
C LYS A 259 11.30 7.67 10.84
N ALA A 260 10.86 7.69 9.58
CA ALA A 260 11.45 8.50 8.53
C ALA A 260 11.40 9.99 8.87
N TRP A 261 10.26 10.49 9.35
CA TRP A 261 10.08 11.89 9.72
C TRP A 261 11.02 12.33 10.86
N ARG A 262 11.20 11.48 11.88
CA ARG A 262 12.18 11.75 12.96
C ARG A 262 13.61 11.81 12.43
N GLU A 263 13.97 10.91 11.52
CA GLU A 263 15.28 10.86 10.91
C GLU A 263 15.56 12.07 10.01
N ILE A 264 14.59 12.44 9.15
CA ILE A 264 14.64 13.63 8.31
C ILE A 264 14.90 14.90 9.17
N ARG A 265 14.18 15.04 10.28
CA ARG A 265 14.39 16.18 11.21
C ARG A 265 15.78 16.16 11.84
N ARG A 266 16.26 14.99 12.26
CA ARG A 266 17.57 14.83 12.91
C ARG A 266 18.73 15.11 11.96
N THR A 267 18.60 14.73 10.69
CA THR A 267 19.67 14.83 9.67
C THR A 267 19.59 16.11 8.82
N GLY A 268 18.67 17.03 9.12
CA GLY A 268 18.48 18.24 8.32
C GLY A 268 18.05 17.95 6.87
N GLY A 269 17.35 16.84 6.64
CA GLY A 269 16.84 16.46 5.32
C GLY A 269 17.65 15.39 4.59
N ARG A 270 18.77 14.93 5.13
CA ARG A 270 19.66 13.92 4.54
C ARG A 270 19.29 12.47 4.88
N ALA A 271 18.05 12.21 5.30
CA ALA A 271 17.58 10.85 5.54
C ALA A 271 17.66 10.01 4.26
N GLY A 272 18.18 8.81 4.36
CA GLY A 272 18.37 7.89 3.22
C GLY A 272 19.72 8.04 2.48
N GLU A 273 20.49 9.10 2.67
CA GLU A 273 21.80 9.27 1.99
C GLU A 273 22.90 8.35 2.52
N GLY A 274 22.67 7.66 3.63
CA GLY A 274 23.61 6.71 4.23
C GLY A 274 23.02 5.33 4.53
N ALA A 275 21.80 5.08 4.10
CA ALA A 275 21.21 3.74 4.19
C ALA A 275 21.88 2.84 3.14
N GLN A 276 23.10 2.36 3.47
CA GLN A 276 23.54 1.07 2.94
C GLN A 276 22.38 0.11 3.20
N ILE A 277 21.95 -0.59 2.18
CA ILE A 277 21.02 -1.71 2.28
C ILE A 277 21.58 -2.57 3.40
N ASP A 278 20.83 -2.70 4.48
CA ASP A 278 21.12 -3.79 5.43
C ASP A 278 20.97 -5.07 4.60
N ASP A 279 22.08 -5.71 4.24
CA ASP A 279 22.12 -6.92 3.41
C ASP A 279 21.22 -8.04 3.95
N ARG A 280 20.74 -7.89 5.19
CA ARG A 280 19.71 -8.73 5.82
C ARG A 280 18.31 -8.57 5.19
N ILE A 281 18.11 -7.58 4.30
CA ILE A 281 16.83 -7.43 3.55
C ILE A 281 16.84 -8.36 2.33
N ARG A 282 18.02 -8.76 1.83
CA ARG A 282 18.18 -9.67 0.68
C ARG A 282 17.96 -11.15 1.01
N THR A 283 17.97 -11.53 2.28
CA THR A 283 17.96 -12.96 2.70
C THR A 283 16.76 -13.34 3.59
N ALA A 284 15.62 -12.64 3.48
CA ALA A 284 14.44 -12.98 4.29
C ALA A 284 13.16 -13.03 3.47
#